data_5fa45812f91dc1e22a7480d82324dfa6
#
_entry.id   5fa45812f91dc1e22a7480d82324dfa6
#
_cell.length_a   1.000
_cell.length_b   1.000
_cell.length_c   1.000
_cell.angle_alpha   90.00
_cell.angle_beta   90.00
_cell.angle_gamma   90.00
#
_symmetry.space_group_name_H-M   'P 1'
#
loop_
_entity.id
_entity.type
_entity.pdbx_description
1 polymer ?
#
loop_
_entity_poly.entity_id
_entity_poly.type
_entity_poly.pdbx_seq_one_letter_code
_entity_poly.pdbx_strand_id
1 'polypeptide(L)'
;MQVSERMACGEQRAPEHAAARLEQLILDGVLKPGQMIPSERRLCERLGISRASLREGLRLLRGKGIIETRHGKGSSVAQLLPSGDISPLMHLFRDQPRTLYDLLEVRALLEGQSARLAAQRGTPADRVLIRRHYEAMAACVREYPPDFPSSAQGDEALPDAQQLARHDHAFHHAICEASHNPVLVHTLKGINDLLLSSVFASLRNLYHRPIPRGQINAQHTAIYRAVMDQQPDAAESAALDHLHGIRDSLRELEAEDERLIRSAMRLEGFE
;
A
#
# COMPACT_ATOMS: atom_id res chain seq x y z
N MET A 1 33.58 45.25 -10.38
CA MET A 1 33.80 44.05 -9.54
C MET A 1 32.51 43.58 -8.82
N GLN A 2 31.68 44.46 -8.28
CA GLN A 2 30.46 44.08 -7.53
C GLN A 2 29.29 43.46 -8.33
N VAL A 3 29.18 43.68 -9.63
CA VAL A 3 28.11 43.14 -10.48
C VAL A 3 28.36 41.67 -10.84
N SER A 4 29.65 41.28 -10.99
CA SER A 4 30.05 39.90 -11.30
C SER A 4 29.83 38.93 -10.13
N GLU A 5 30.05 39.39 -8.88
CA GLU A 5 29.80 38.56 -7.69
C GLU A 5 28.33 38.33 -7.37
N ARG A 6 27.43 39.30 -7.69
CA ARG A 6 25.99 39.12 -7.56
C ARG A 6 25.39 38.13 -8.56
N MET A 7 25.94 38.10 -9.79
CA MET A 7 25.49 37.11 -10.81
C MET A 7 25.96 35.70 -10.44
N ALA A 8 27.24 35.54 -9.98
CA ALA A 8 27.74 34.25 -9.55
C ALA A 8 27.00 33.68 -8.32
N CYS A 9 26.61 34.53 -7.37
CA CYS A 9 25.82 34.12 -6.20
C CYS A 9 24.37 33.77 -6.54
N GLY A 10 23.79 34.37 -7.57
CA GLY A 10 22.45 34.04 -8.09
C GLY A 10 22.44 32.72 -8.86
N GLU A 11 23.49 32.45 -9.64
CA GLU A 11 23.62 31.21 -10.43
C GLU A 11 23.89 29.99 -9.55
N GLN A 12 24.65 30.12 -8.45
CA GLN A 12 24.88 29.02 -7.48
C GLN A 12 23.63 28.64 -6.69
N ARG A 13 22.69 29.57 -6.50
CA ARG A 13 21.41 29.28 -5.80
C ARG A 13 20.34 28.61 -6.67
N ALA A 14 20.43 28.73 -7.99
CA ALA A 14 19.42 28.21 -8.90
C ALA A 14 19.35 26.65 -8.93
N PRO A 15 20.47 25.89 -8.93
CA PRO A 15 20.44 24.44 -8.81
C PRO A 15 19.91 23.94 -7.46
N GLU A 16 20.30 24.61 -6.37
CA GLU A 16 19.83 24.28 -5.02
C GLU A 16 18.32 24.53 -4.89
N HIS A 17 17.84 25.63 -5.49
CA HIS A 17 16.42 25.93 -5.53
C HIS A 17 15.66 24.90 -6.37
N ALA A 18 16.23 24.44 -7.48
CA ALA A 18 15.65 23.37 -8.30
C ALA A 18 15.57 22.05 -7.53
N ALA A 19 16.63 21.69 -6.79
CA ALA A 19 16.64 20.52 -5.93
C ALA A 19 15.59 20.62 -4.81
N ALA A 20 15.53 21.72 -4.08
CA ALA A 20 14.57 21.96 -3.02
C ALA A 20 13.11 21.88 -3.53
N ARG A 21 12.87 22.39 -4.74
CA ARG A 21 11.54 22.34 -5.37
C ARG A 21 11.13 20.92 -5.70
N LEU A 22 12.06 20.08 -6.16
CA LEU A 22 11.83 18.67 -6.41
C LEU A 22 11.66 17.88 -5.10
N GLU A 23 12.46 18.16 -4.07
CA GLU A 23 12.29 17.60 -2.72
C GLU A 23 10.90 17.90 -2.18
N GLN A 24 10.41 19.12 -2.34
CA GLN A 24 9.06 19.48 -1.93
C GLN A 24 7.98 18.68 -2.66
N LEU A 25 8.10 18.49 -3.99
CA LEU A 25 7.17 17.66 -4.75
C LEU A 25 7.15 16.20 -4.28
N ILE A 26 8.27 15.69 -3.78
CA ILE A 26 8.36 14.35 -3.19
C ILE A 26 7.69 14.33 -1.81
N LEU A 27 7.97 15.33 -0.97
CA LEU A 27 7.37 15.47 0.36
C LEU A 27 5.85 15.66 0.29
N ASP A 28 5.37 16.39 -0.71
CA ASP A 28 3.93 16.61 -0.95
C ASP A 28 3.24 15.40 -1.62
N GLY A 29 3.99 14.31 -1.90
CA GLY A 29 3.45 13.11 -2.55
C GLY A 29 3.10 13.28 -4.03
N VAL A 30 3.44 14.41 -4.65
CA VAL A 30 3.23 14.67 -6.08
C VAL A 30 4.16 13.82 -6.95
N LEU A 31 5.39 13.61 -6.48
CA LEU A 31 6.33 12.63 -7.01
C LEU A 31 6.49 11.52 -5.99
N LYS A 32 6.00 10.35 -6.33
CA LYS A 32 6.00 9.19 -5.41
C LYS A 32 7.31 8.41 -5.51
N PRO A 33 7.83 7.83 -4.40
CA PRO A 33 8.96 6.90 -4.46
C PRO A 33 8.71 5.75 -5.42
N GLY A 34 9.77 5.40 -6.16
CA GLY A 34 9.72 4.47 -7.28
C GLY A 34 9.13 5.04 -8.56
N GLN A 35 8.50 6.22 -8.51
CA GLN A 35 7.93 6.85 -9.70
C GLN A 35 9.03 7.39 -10.60
N MET A 36 8.86 7.18 -11.91
CA MET A 36 9.71 7.80 -12.92
C MET A 36 9.57 9.32 -12.89
N ILE A 37 10.69 10.01 -12.89
CA ILE A 37 10.73 11.47 -12.94
C ILE A 37 10.28 11.91 -14.34
N PRO A 38 9.35 12.87 -14.46
CA PRO A 38 8.94 13.43 -15.74
C PRO A 38 10.14 13.97 -16.52
N SER A 39 10.01 14.03 -17.86
CA SER A 39 11.09 14.54 -18.71
C SER A 39 11.56 15.93 -18.29
N GLU A 40 12.86 16.21 -18.46
CA GLU A 40 13.45 17.51 -18.14
C GLU A 40 12.66 18.67 -18.76
N ARG A 41 12.19 18.51 -20.01
CA ARG A 41 11.37 19.51 -20.67
C ARG A 41 10.11 19.82 -19.89
N ARG A 42 9.36 18.80 -19.49
CA ARG A 42 8.11 18.95 -18.75
C ARG A 42 8.32 19.54 -17.35
N LEU A 43 9.42 19.18 -16.70
CA LEU A 43 9.77 19.74 -15.39
C LEU A 43 10.16 21.22 -15.51
N CYS A 44 10.97 21.59 -16.50
CA CYS A 44 11.33 22.99 -16.74
C CYS A 44 10.09 23.86 -17.01
N GLU A 45 9.16 23.38 -17.85
CA GLU A 45 7.91 24.07 -18.16
C GLU A 45 7.03 24.26 -16.91
N ARG A 46 6.91 23.22 -16.06
CA ARG A 46 6.07 23.27 -14.85
C ARG A 46 6.67 24.07 -13.71
N LEU A 47 7.98 23.99 -13.54
CA LEU A 47 8.67 24.62 -12.42
C LEU A 47 9.22 26.02 -12.74
N GLY A 48 9.22 26.42 -14.01
CA GLY A 48 9.74 27.71 -14.45
C GLY A 48 11.25 27.83 -14.28
N ILE A 49 12.00 26.73 -14.36
CA ILE A 49 13.46 26.69 -14.16
C ILE A 49 14.22 26.35 -15.43
N SER A 50 15.48 26.79 -15.52
CA SER A 50 16.33 26.51 -16.67
C SER A 50 16.73 25.03 -16.73
N ARG A 51 17.00 24.50 -17.92
CA ARG A 51 17.48 23.12 -18.09
C ARG A 51 18.80 22.86 -17.36
N ALA A 52 19.69 23.85 -17.35
CA ALA A 52 20.98 23.75 -16.65
C ALA A 52 20.78 23.62 -15.13
N SER A 53 19.95 24.51 -14.54
CA SER A 53 19.62 24.46 -13.11
C SER A 53 18.90 23.15 -12.72
N LEU A 54 17.98 22.66 -13.58
CA LEU A 54 17.29 21.41 -13.33
C LEU A 54 18.26 20.21 -13.33
N ARG A 55 19.15 20.11 -14.32
CA ARG A 55 20.14 19.03 -14.41
C ARG A 55 21.05 18.97 -13.21
N GLU A 56 21.52 20.13 -12.78
CA GLU A 56 22.38 20.24 -11.60
C GLU A 56 21.59 19.90 -10.31
N GLY A 57 20.33 20.37 -10.18
CA GLY A 57 19.44 19.98 -9.09
C GLY A 57 19.19 18.47 -9.03
N LEU A 58 18.94 17.84 -10.18
CA LEU A 58 18.82 16.39 -10.29
C LEU A 58 20.13 15.66 -9.93
N ARG A 59 21.31 16.26 -10.25
CA ARG A 59 22.62 15.74 -9.86
C ARG A 59 22.80 15.77 -8.34
N LEU A 60 22.41 16.88 -7.71
CA LEU A 60 22.44 17.02 -6.25
C LEU A 60 21.55 15.97 -5.56
N LEU A 61 20.33 15.77 -6.07
CA LEU A 61 19.41 14.77 -5.51
C LEU A 61 19.91 13.34 -5.69
N ARG A 62 20.60 13.06 -6.81
CA ARG A 62 21.29 11.76 -7.01
C ARG A 62 22.41 11.57 -6.01
N GLY A 63 23.22 12.61 -5.78
CA GLY A 63 24.29 12.57 -4.79
C GLY A 63 23.78 12.33 -3.36
N LYS A 64 22.57 12.79 -3.05
CA LYS A 64 21.86 12.51 -1.78
C LYS A 64 21.17 11.14 -1.74
N GLY A 65 21.15 10.39 -2.85
CA GLY A 65 20.39 9.13 -2.94
C GLY A 65 18.88 9.29 -3.00
N ILE A 66 18.36 10.52 -3.18
CA ILE A 66 16.90 10.79 -3.31
C ILE A 66 16.36 10.37 -4.67
N ILE A 67 17.24 10.39 -5.69
CA ILE A 67 16.93 9.99 -7.07
C ILE A 67 17.91 8.92 -7.52
N GLU A 68 17.37 7.88 -8.16
CA GLU A 68 18.15 6.83 -8.80
C GLU A 68 18.05 6.96 -10.32
N THR A 69 19.15 6.70 -11.03
CA THR A 69 19.17 6.66 -12.49
C THR A 69 19.56 5.27 -12.96
N ARG A 70 18.71 4.65 -13.76
CA ARG A 70 18.98 3.37 -14.39
C ARG A 70 19.25 3.58 -15.86
N HIS A 71 20.39 3.06 -16.35
CA HIS A 71 20.78 3.19 -17.75
C HIS A 71 19.68 2.68 -18.68
N GLY A 72 19.27 3.48 -19.67
CA GLY A 72 18.20 3.15 -20.62
C GLY A 72 16.77 3.29 -20.07
N LYS A 73 16.56 3.44 -18.74
CA LYS A 73 15.23 3.53 -18.12
C LYS A 73 14.89 4.91 -17.56
N GLY A 74 15.88 5.84 -17.50
CA GLY A 74 15.68 7.17 -16.96
C GLY A 74 15.92 7.27 -15.46
N SER A 75 15.43 8.34 -14.84
CA SER A 75 15.55 8.60 -13.40
C SER A 75 14.22 8.40 -12.69
N SER A 76 14.27 7.84 -11.48
CA SER A 76 13.11 7.65 -10.60
C SER A 76 13.42 8.17 -9.20
N VAL A 77 12.39 8.50 -8.44
CA VAL A 77 12.52 8.77 -7.01
C VAL A 77 12.97 7.48 -6.33
N ALA A 78 13.96 7.56 -5.44
CA ALA A 78 14.42 6.41 -4.68
C ALA A 78 13.31 5.84 -3.80
N GLN A 79 13.38 4.57 -3.50
CA GLN A 79 12.43 3.93 -2.59
C GLN A 79 12.96 3.98 -1.17
N LEU A 80 12.08 4.21 -0.19
CA LEU A 80 12.43 4.20 1.23
C LEU A 80 12.88 2.80 1.69
N LEU A 81 12.25 1.77 1.11
CA LEU A 81 12.63 0.38 1.30
C LEU A 81 13.09 -0.17 -0.06
N PRO A 82 14.23 -0.84 -0.17
CA PRO A 82 14.72 -1.37 -1.44
C PRO A 82 13.69 -2.30 -2.07
N SER A 83 13.16 -1.92 -3.22
CA SER A 83 12.41 -2.86 -4.07
C SER A 83 13.39 -3.50 -5.03
N GLY A 84 13.75 -4.66 -4.77
CA GLY A 84 14.63 -5.50 -5.53
C GLY A 84 14.99 -6.68 -4.67
N ASP A 85 15.48 -7.74 -5.20
CA ASP A 85 15.68 -9.05 -4.60
C ASP A 85 15.36 -9.07 -3.11
N ILE A 86 14.27 -9.70 -2.74
CA ILE A 86 13.79 -9.79 -1.37
C ILE A 86 15.01 -10.08 -0.50
N SER A 87 15.32 -9.18 0.45
CA SER A 87 16.43 -9.40 1.37
C SER A 87 16.38 -10.84 1.90
N PRO A 88 17.50 -11.53 2.08
CA PRO A 88 17.52 -12.88 2.68
C PRO A 88 16.70 -12.95 3.99
N LEU A 89 16.71 -11.87 4.76
CA LEU A 89 15.90 -11.74 5.96
C LEU A 89 14.39 -11.74 5.65
N MET A 90 13.98 -11.19 4.51
CA MET A 90 12.60 -11.18 4.08
C MET A 90 12.12 -12.56 3.62
N HIS A 91 12.99 -13.36 2.99
CA HIS A 91 12.70 -14.77 2.73
C HIS A 91 12.49 -15.54 4.04
N LEU A 92 13.34 -15.29 5.04
CA LEU A 92 13.19 -15.91 6.35
C LEU A 92 11.84 -15.54 7.02
N PHE A 93 11.45 -14.28 6.95
CA PHE A 93 10.15 -13.85 7.48
C PHE A 93 8.98 -14.47 6.73
N ARG A 94 9.05 -14.55 5.42
CA ARG A 94 8.01 -15.16 4.59
C ARG A 94 7.77 -16.62 4.94
N ASP A 95 8.81 -17.35 5.27
CA ASP A 95 8.75 -18.80 5.49
C ASP A 95 8.39 -19.14 6.96
N GLN A 96 8.20 -18.14 7.82
CA GLN A 96 7.83 -18.31 9.23
C GLN A 96 6.34 -17.94 9.44
N PRO A 97 5.46 -18.91 9.79
CA PRO A 97 4.03 -18.64 10.00
C PRO A 97 3.75 -17.55 11.05
N ARG A 98 4.56 -17.49 12.11
CA ARG A 98 4.43 -16.46 13.15
C ARG A 98 4.56 -15.04 12.61
N THR A 99 5.44 -14.82 11.65
CA THR A 99 5.69 -13.49 11.07
C THR A 99 4.45 -12.89 10.41
N LEU A 100 3.53 -13.73 9.92
CA LEU A 100 2.24 -13.27 9.43
C LEU A 100 1.49 -12.47 10.50
N TYR A 101 1.41 -12.99 11.70
CA TYR A 101 0.68 -12.33 12.81
C TYR A 101 1.39 -11.06 13.28
N ASP A 102 2.73 -11.08 13.33
CA ASP A 102 3.53 -9.90 13.67
C ASP A 102 3.35 -8.80 12.60
N LEU A 103 3.29 -9.16 11.31
CA LEU A 103 2.99 -8.22 10.22
C LEU A 103 1.57 -7.66 10.29
N LEU A 104 0.57 -8.49 10.61
CA LEU A 104 -0.81 -8.04 10.79
C LEU A 104 -0.94 -7.08 11.98
N GLU A 105 -0.19 -7.28 13.06
CA GLU A 105 -0.17 -6.39 14.20
C GLU A 105 0.38 -5.01 13.82
N VAL A 106 1.54 -4.94 13.15
CA VAL A 106 2.11 -3.68 12.67
C VAL A 106 1.20 -3.01 11.65
N ARG A 107 0.61 -3.79 10.75
CA ARG A 107 -0.35 -3.30 9.77
C ARG A 107 -1.57 -2.67 10.44
N ALA A 108 -2.12 -3.29 11.48
CA ALA A 108 -3.26 -2.77 12.20
C ALA A 108 -2.99 -1.36 12.76
N LEU A 109 -1.83 -1.16 13.39
CA LEU A 109 -1.42 0.15 13.91
C LEU A 109 -1.32 1.21 12.80
N LEU A 110 -0.68 0.86 11.69
CA LEU A 110 -0.44 1.80 10.59
C LEU A 110 -1.72 2.08 9.78
N GLU A 111 -2.56 1.09 9.52
CA GLU A 111 -3.82 1.30 8.80
C GLU A 111 -4.88 2.00 9.66
N GLY A 112 -4.94 1.70 10.96
CA GLY A 112 -5.78 2.45 11.90
C GLY A 112 -5.44 3.93 11.88
N GLN A 113 -4.15 4.26 12.01
CA GLN A 113 -3.70 5.63 11.92
C GLN A 113 -3.91 6.26 10.53
N SER A 114 -3.77 5.47 9.45
CA SER A 114 -4.07 5.93 8.08
C SER A 114 -5.53 6.32 7.92
N ALA A 115 -6.46 5.50 8.39
CA ALA A 115 -7.90 5.75 8.31
C ALA A 115 -8.29 6.99 9.13
N ARG A 116 -7.75 7.13 10.34
CA ARG A 116 -7.90 8.33 11.16
C ARG A 116 -7.48 9.60 10.44
N LEU A 117 -6.27 9.61 9.90
CA LEU A 117 -5.71 10.76 9.20
C LEU A 117 -6.45 11.03 7.89
N ALA A 118 -6.87 10.01 7.15
CA ALA A 118 -7.68 10.15 5.94
C ALA A 118 -9.02 10.84 6.24
N ALA A 119 -9.69 10.47 7.35
CA ALA A 119 -10.92 11.13 7.79
C ALA A 119 -10.70 12.60 8.17
N GLN A 120 -9.52 12.96 8.70
CA GLN A 120 -9.15 14.32 9.08
C GLN A 120 -8.69 15.20 7.92
N ARG A 121 -7.88 14.63 7.01
CA ARG A 121 -7.10 15.38 6.02
C ARG A 121 -7.53 15.14 4.57
N GLY A 122 -8.30 14.06 4.33
CA GLY A 122 -8.70 13.66 2.99
C GLY A 122 -9.43 14.78 2.24
N THR A 123 -8.95 15.07 1.04
CA THR A 123 -9.54 16.07 0.14
C THR A 123 -10.79 15.52 -0.55
N PRO A 124 -11.62 16.35 -1.19
CA PRO A 124 -12.71 15.87 -2.05
C PRO A 124 -12.23 14.90 -3.14
N ALA A 125 -11.03 15.12 -3.71
CA ALA A 125 -10.45 14.25 -4.74
C ALA A 125 -10.08 12.88 -4.16
N ASP A 126 -9.50 12.83 -2.96
CA ASP A 126 -9.18 11.57 -2.29
C ASP A 126 -10.44 10.77 -2.00
N ARG A 127 -11.51 11.42 -1.53
CA ARG A 127 -12.81 10.76 -1.29
C ARG A 127 -13.42 10.18 -2.56
N VAL A 128 -13.22 10.80 -3.72
CA VAL A 128 -13.66 10.24 -5.02
C VAL A 128 -12.87 8.96 -5.32
N LEU A 129 -11.55 8.94 -5.09
CA LEU A 129 -10.71 7.76 -5.32
C LEU A 129 -11.08 6.62 -4.36
N ILE A 130 -11.22 6.91 -3.06
CA ILE A 130 -11.62 5.92 -2.05
C ILE A 130 -12.98 5.31 -2.43
N ARG A 131 -13.97 6.14 -2.78
CA ARG A 131 -15.28 5.67 -3.24
C ARG A 131 -15.17 4.74 -4.44
N ARG A 132 -14.41 5.14 -5.46
CA ARG A 132 -14.21 4.33 -6.67
C ARG A 132 -13.66 2.94 -6.37
N HIS A 133 -12.63 2.85 -5.51
CA HIS A 133 -12.04 1.57 -5.14
C HIS A 133 -12.97 0.73 -4.27
N TYR A 134 -13.68 1.35 -3.33
CA TYR A 134 -14.71 0.68 -2.54
C TYR A 134 -15.84 0.11 -3.41
N GLU A 135 -16.38 0.88 -4.35
CA GLU A 135 -17.45 0.45 -5.24
C GLU A 135 -17.01 -0.70 -6.16
N ALA A 136 -15.76 -0.65 -6.67
CA ALA A 136 -15.19 -1.72 -7.47
C ALA A 136 -15.06 -3.03 -6.65
N MET A 137 -14.56 -2.95 -5.41
CA MET A 137 -14.48 -4.09 -4.49
C MET A 137 -15.88 -4.63 -4.16
N ALA A 138 -16.83 -3.75 -3.82
CA ALA A 138 -18.20 -4.13 -3.50
C ALA A 138 -18.95 -4.74 -4.71
N ALA A 139 -18.62 -4.34 -5.94
CA ALA A 139 -19.16 -4.95 -7.15
C ALA A 139 -18.69 -6.40 -7.29
N CYS A 140 -17.39 -6.66 -7.13
CA CYS A 140 -16.85 -8.02 -7.14
C CYS A 140 -17.51 -8.92 -6.10
N VAL A 141 -17.80 -8.39 -4.91
CA VAL A 141 -18.46 -9.15 -3.84
C VAL A 141 -19.90 -9.48 -4.17
N ARG A 142 -20.65 -8.54 -4.82
CA ARG A 142 -22.07 -8.76 -5.20
C ARG A 142 -22.26 -9.83 -6.29
N GLU A 143 -21.30 -9.99 -7.18
CA GLU A 143 -21.31 -11.03 -8.19
C GLU A 143 -21.25 -12.44 -7.57
N TYR A 144 -20.84 -12.54 -6.30
CA TYR A 144 -20.67 -13.80 -5.56
C TYR A 144 -21.36 -13.72 -4.19
N PRO A 145 -22.67 -13.98 -4.15
CA PRO A 145 -23.43 -13.92 -2.90
C PRO A 145 -22.92 -14.94 -1.87
N PRO A 146 -23.15 -14.72 -0.55
CA PRO A 146 -22.68 -15.58 0.53
C PRO A 146 -23.12 -17.05 0.40
N ASP A 147 -24.26 -17.29 -0.27
CA ASP A 147 -24.86 -18.61 -0.45
C ASP A 147 -24.31 -19.38 -1.68
N PHE A 148 -23.29 -18.86 -2.32
CA PHE A 148 -22.65 -19.56 -3.44
C PHE A 148 -22.00 -20.85 -2.92
N PRO A 149 -22.40 -22.04 -3.42
CA PRO A 149 -21.94 -23.31 -2.86
C PRO A 149 -20.44 -23.46 -3.03
N SER A 150 -19.72 -23.72 -1.92
CA SER A 150 -18.29 -24.02 -1.92
C SER A 150 -17.94 -25.34 -2.64
N SER A 151 -18.96 -26.07 -3.12
CA SER A 151 -18.83 -27.35 -3.81
C SER A 151 -18.66 -27.25 -5.32
N ALA A 152 -18.56 -26.05 -5.91
CA ALA A 152 -18.13 -25.91 -7.29
C ALA A 152 -16.66 -26.32 -7.39
N GLN A 153 -16.42 -27.64 -7.50
CA GLN A 153 -15.13 -28.24 -7.83
C GLN A 153 -14.82 -27.87 -9.28
N GLY A 154 -14.08 -26.79 -9.46
CA GLY A 154 -13.56 -26.35 -10.73
C GLY A 154 -13.05 -24.92 -10.61
N ASP A 155 -11.89 -24.65 -11.15
CA ASP A 155 -11.23 -23.34 -11.22
C ASP A 155 -12.07 -22.23 -11.93
N GLU A 156 -13.26 -22.58 -12.41
CA GLU A 156 -14.09 -21.70 -13.26
C GLU A 156 -15.16 -20.88 -12.54
N ALA A 157 -15.38 -21.07 -11.23
CA ALA A 157 -16.59 -20.55 -10.57
C ALA A 157 -16.39 -19.44 -9.54
N LEU A 158 -15.17 -19.04 -9.22
CA LEU A 158 -14.95 -17.92 -8.29
C LEU A 158 -14.40 -16.70 -9.04
N PRO A 159 -14.81 -15.47 -8.67
CA PRO A 159 -14.17 -14.30 -9.21
C PRO A 159 -12.71 -14.50 -8.99
N ASP A 160 -11.93 -14.07 -9.94
CA ASP A 160 -10.49 -14.03 -9.82
C ASP A 160 -10.18 -13.47 -8.42
N ALA A 161 -9.93 -14.39 -7.45
CA ALA A 161 -9.60 -14.01 -6.06
C ALA A 161 -8.44 -13.00 -6.06
N GLN A 162 -7.66 -13.01 -7.14
CA GLN A 162 -6.65 -12.06 -7.47
C GLN A 162 -7.24 -10.67 -7.79
N GLN A 163 -8.39 -10.60 -8.45
CA GLN A 163 -9.06 -9.34 -8.75
C GLN A 163 -9.64 -8.72 -7.48
N LEU A 164 -10.29 -9.51 -6.63
CA LEU A 164 -10.81 -9.05 -5.35
C LEU A 164 -9.68 -8.53 -4.45
N ALA A 165 -8.56 -9.26 -4.33
CA ALA A 165 -7.40 -8.82 -3.57
C ALA A 165 -6.75 -7.55 -4.13
N ARG A 166 -6.76 -7.35 -5.45
CA ARG A 166 -6.30 -6.09 -6.06
C ARG A 166 -7.20 -4.92 -5.68
N HIS A 167 -8.52 -5.11 -5.65
CA HIS A 167 -9.45 -4.06 -5.26
C HIS A 167 -9.37 -3.76 -3.77
N ASP A 168 -9.26 -4.79 -2.94
CA ASP A 168 -9.01 -4.68 -1.50
C ASP A 168 -7.74 -3.86 -1.23
N HIS A 169 -6.63 -4.27 -1.82
CA HIS A 169 -5.38 -3.53 -1.71
C HIS A 169 -5.49 -2.08 -2.20
N ALA A 170 -6.17 -1.84 -3.34
CA ALA A 170 -6.35 -0.50 -3.89
C ALA A 170 -7.20 0.39 -2.98
N PHE A 171 -8.21 -0.17 -2.30
CA PHE A 171 -9.04 0.53 -1.33
C PHE A 171 -8.22 0.97 -0.11
N HIS A 172 -7.49 0.06 0.54
CA HIS A 172 -6.63 0.38 1.69
C HIS A 172 -5.52 1.35 1.32
N HIS A 173 -4.93 1.19 0.13
CA HIS A 173 -3.91 2.10 -0.38
C HIS A 173 -4.45 3.52 -0.59
N ALA A 174 -5.67 3.67 -1.16
CA ALA A 174 -6.29 4.98 -1.36
C ALA A 174 -6.58 5.68 -0.03
N ILE A 175 -7.00 4.96 1.00
CA ILE A 175 -7.15 5.50 2.37
C ILE A 175 -5.80 5.95 2.91
N CYS A 176 -4.77 5.13 2.74
CA CYS A 176 -3.42 5.47 3.20
C CYS A 176 -2.89 6.74 2.50
N GLU A 177 -3.06 6.88 1.19
CA GLU A 177 -2.70 8.10 0.44
C GLU A 177 -3.46 9.33 0.94
N ALA A 178 -4.77 9.20 1.24
CA ALA A 178 -5.60 10.26 1.79
C ALA A 178 -5.18 10.70 3.20
N SER A 179 -4.31 9.97 3.87
CA SER A 179 -3.68 10.40 5.14
C SER A 179 -2.77 11.61 4.97
N HIS A 180 -2.32 11.89 3.75
CA HIS A 180 -1.32 12.91 3.43
C HIS A 180 -0.05 12.81 4.30
N ASN A 181 0.33 11.56 4.64
CA ASN A 181 1.57 11.24 5.34
C ASN A 181 2.44 10.32 4.47
N PRO A 182 3.39 10.85 3.69
CA PRO A 182 4.18 10.05 2.76
C PRO A 182 5.03 8.98 3.47
N VAL A 183 5.48 9.22 4.70
CA VAL A 183 6.24 8.22 5.47
C VAL A 183 5.34 7.00 5.75
N LEU A 184 4.10 7.23 6.19
CA LEU A 184 3.13 6.18 6.46
C LEU A 184 2.80 5.38 5.19
N VAL A 185 2.57 6.07 4.06
CA VAL A 185 2.32 5.44 2.75
C VAL A 185 3.47 4.52 2.35
N HIS A 186 4.72 4.96 2.53
CA HIS A 186 5.88 4.15 2.15
C HIS A 186 6.13 2.97 3.07
N THR A 187 5.94 3.16 4.36
CA THR A 187 6.09 2.08 5.34
C THR A 187 5.05 0.99 5.09
N LEU A 188 3.78 1.36 4.91
CA LEU A 188 2.71 0.42 4.61
C LEU A 188 2.92 -0.30 3.27
N LYS A 189 3.40 0.40 2.24
CA LYS A 189 3.71 -0.25 0.97
C LYS A 189 4.71 -1.37 1.13
N GLY A 190 5.80 -1.14 1.87
CA GLY A 190 6.82 -2.18 2.12
C GLY A 190 6.24 -3.39 2.87
N ILE A 191 5.38 -3.16 3.85
CA ILE A 191 4.71 -4.23 4.60
C ILE A 191 3.73 -4.99 3.70
N ASN A 192 2.97 -4.29 2.86
CA ASN A 192 2.01 -4.91 1.95
C ASN A 192 2.71 -5.72 0.85
N ASP A 193 3.84 -5.26 0.32
CA ASP A 193 4.65 -6.02 -0.64
C ASP A 193 5.14 -7.34 -0.03
N LEU A 194 5.46 -7.37 1.27
CA LEU A 194 5.76 -8.59 2.03
C LEU A 194 4.55 -9.51 2.16
N LEU A 195 3.41 -8.97 2.56
CA LEU A 195 2.18 -9.73 2.73
C LEU A 195 1.70 -10.34 1.42
N LEU A 196 1.73 -9.59 0.32
CA LEU A 196 1.31 -10.08 -0.99
C LEU A 196 2.15 -11.28 -1.45
N SER A 197 3.43 -11.37 -1.07
CA SER A 197 4.30 -12.49 -1.44
C SER A 197 4.09 -13.73 -0.58
N SER A 198 3.64 -13.61 0.66
CA SER A 198 3.60 -14.72 1.64
C SER A 198 2.18 -15.13 2.09
N VAL A 199 1.27 -14.18 2.15
CA VAL A 199 -0.03 -14.34 2.82
C VAL A 199 -1.19 -14.45 1.85
N PHE A 200 -0.94 -14.18 0.57
CA PHE A 200 -2.00 -14.19 -0.45
C PHE A 200 -2.81 -15.48 -0.45
N ALA A 201 -2.16 -16.63 -0.26
CA ALA A 201 -2.83 -17.91 -0.17
C ALA A 201 -3.76 -18.02 1.04
N SER A 202 -3.32 -17.55 2.20
CA SER A 202 -4.11 -17.60 3.44
C SER A 202 -5.29 -16.64 3.41
N LEU A 203 -5.09 -15.40 2.93
CA LEU A 203 -6.16 -14.43 2.74
C LEU A 203 -7.16 -14.90 1.67
N ARG A 204 -6.69 -15.53 0.59
CA ARG A 204 -7.55 -16.14 -0.42
C ARG A 204 -8.50 -17.16 0.22
N ASN A 205 -8.01 -18.00 1.13
CA ASN A 205 -8.82 -18.99 1.85
C ASN A 205 -9.93 -18.33 2.69
N LEU A 206 -9.72 -17.16 3.29
CA LEU A 206 -10.76 -16.42 4.01
C LEU A 206 -11.88 -15.96 3.07
N TYR A 207 -11.54 -15.45 1.89
CA TYR A 207 -12.55 -15.00 0.90
C TYR A 207 -13.35 -16.16 0.30
N HIS A 208 -12.84 -17.38 0.32
CA HIS A 208 -13.58 -18.58 -0.11
C HIS A 208 -14.64 -19.04 0.90
N ARG A 209 -14.56 -18.58 2.16
CA ARG A 209 -15.51 -18.96 3.20
C ARG A 209 -16.62 -17.92 3.36
N PRO A 210 -17.92 -18.30 3.35
CA PRO A 210 -19.03 -17.35 3.39
C PRO A 210 -19.03 -16.42 4.62
N ILE A 211 -18.79 -16.98 5.81
CA ILE A 211 -18.86 -16.24 7.08
C ILE A 211 -17.73 -15.19 7.19
N PRO A 212 -16.43 -15.55 7.09
CA PRO A 212 -15.36 -14.56 7.08
C PRO A 212 -15.54 -13.51 5.99
N ARG A 213 -15.94 -13.88 4.78
CA ARG A 213 -16.20 -12.96 3.68
C ARG A 213 -17.27 -11.93 4.03
N GLY A 214 -18.38 -12.36 4.62
CA GLY A 214 -19.45 -11.46 5.06
C GLY A 214 -18.97 -10.46 6.10
N GLN A 215 -18.19 -10.89 7.06
CA GLN A 215 -17.60 -10.06 8.11
C GLN A 215 -16.60 -9.05 7.52
N ILE A 216 -15.69 -9.48 6.67
CA ILE A 216 -14.70 -8.63 5.99
C ILE A 216 -15.41 -7.52 5.21
N ASN A 217 -16.46 -7.86 4.46
CA ASN A 217 -17.22 -6.88 3.68
C ASN A 217 -17.95 -5.86 4.56
N ALA A 218 -18.53 -6.29 5.70
CA ALA A 218 -19.15 -5.40 6.67
C ALA A 218 -18.12 -4.44 7.28
N GLN A 219 -16.92 -4.93 7.59
CA GLN A 219 -15.81 -4.15 8.14
C GLN A 219 -15.30 -3.13 7.12
N HIS A 220 -15.09 -3.52 5.85
CA HIS A 220 -14.73 -2.56 4.80
C HIS A 220 -15.79 -1.45 4.65
N THR A 221 -17.07 -1.80 4.75
CA THR A 221 -18.16 -0.83 4.70
C THR A 221 -18.11 0.15 5.89
N ALA A 222 -17.76 -0.34 7.08
CA ALA A 222 -17.60 0.50 8.27
C ALA A 222 -16.43 1.47 8.11
N ILE A 223 -15.27 1.01 7.64
CA ILE A 223 -14.11 1.87 7.35
C ILE A 223 -14.48 2.94 6.32
N TYR A 224 -15.09 2.52 5.19
CA TYR A 224 -15.50 3.43 4.13
C TYR A 224 -16.42 4.53 4.66
N ARG A 225 -17.48 4.18 5.39
CA ARG A 225 -18.43 5.16 5.95
C ARG A 225 -17.75 6.13 6.90
N ALA A 226 -16.96 5.63 7.85
CA ALA A 226 -16.29 6.46 8.84
C ALA A 226 -15.32 7.46 8.20
N VAL A 227 -14.58 7.06 7.16
CA VAL A 227 -13.68 7.96 6.41
C VAL A 227 -14.49 8.99 5.60
N MET A 228 -15.54 8.55 4.90
CA MET A 228 -16.37 9.45 4.09
C MET A 228 -17.15 10.47 4.95
N ASP A 229 -17.60 10.07 6.13
CA ASP A 229 -18.32 10.90 7.10
C ASP A 229 -17.36 11.72 7.96
N GLN A 230 -16.06 11.66 7.69
CA GLN A 230 -15.01 12.42 8.39
C GLN A 230 -15.04 12.21 9.91
N GLN A 231 -15.16 10.95 10.34
CA GLN A 231 -15.19 10.53 11.75
C GLN A 231 -13.86 9.84 12.11
N PRO A 232 -12.82 10.56 12.58
CA PRO A 232 -11.46 10.02 12.74
C PRO A 232 -11.38 8.85 13.70
N ASP A 233 -12.02 8.96 14.87
CA ASP A 233 -11.97 7.91 15.89
C ASP A 233 -12.72 6.64 15.44
N ALA A 234 -13.85 6.80 14.76
CA ALA A 234 -14.60 5.69 14.18
C ALA A 234 -13.84 5.03 13.02
N ALA A 235 -13.13 5.81 12.20
CA ALA A 235 -12.33 5.30 11.10
C ALA A 235 -11.14 4.45 11.61
N GLU A 236 -10.45 4.93 12.65
CA GLU A 236 -9.38 4.18 13.31
C GLU A 236 -9.90 2.87 13.90
N SER A 237 -10.97 2.94 14.70
CA SER A 237 -11.58 1.75 15.32
C SER A 237 -12.01 0.73 14.27
N ALA A 238 -12.70 1.15 13.21
CA ALA A 238 -13.15 0.26 12.15
C ALA A 238 -11.99 -0.43 11.41
N ALA A 239 -10.87 0.27 11.19
CA ALA A 239 -9.69 -0.30 10.57
C ALA A 239 -8.98 -1.31 11.49
N LEU A 240 -8.90 -1.01 12.79
CA LEU A 240 -8.37 -1.94 13.79
C LEU A 240 -9.24 -3.21 13.89
N ASP A 241 -10.56 -3.05 13.98
CA ASP A 241 -11.52 -4.16 14.05
C ASP A 241 -11.42 -5.06 12.82
N HIS A 242 -11.21 -4.47 11.63
CA HIS A 242 -11.01 -5.21 10.40
C HIS A 242 -9.74 -6.09 10.46
N LEU A 243 -8.60 -5.53 10.81
CA LEU A 243 -7.33 -6.27 10.84
C LEU A 243 -7.30 -7.31 11.97
N HIS A 244 -7.90 -7.01 13.11
CA HIS A 244 -8.09 -7.96 14.19
C HIS A 244 -9.01 -9.11 13.76
N GLY A 245 -10.11 -8.82 13.08
CA GLY A 245 -11.01 -9.83 12.52
C GLY A 245 -10.34 -10.75 11.51
N ILE A 246 -9.50 -10.23 10.63
CA ILE A 246 -8.68 -11.03 9.72
C ILE A 246 -7.74 -11.96 10.52
N ARG A 247 -7.01 -11.42 11.49
CA ARG A 247 -6.09 -12.18 12.34
C ARG A 247 -6.80 -13.33 13.06
N ASP A 248 -7.94 -13.04 13.64
CA ASP A 248 -8.67 -14.01 14.45
C ASP A 248 -9.28 -15.11 13.56
N SER A 249 -9.80 -14.74 12.39
CA SER A 249 -10.29 -15.70 11.39
C SER A 249 -9.18 -16.61 10.84
N LEU A 250 -7.96 -16.11 10.67
CA LEU A 250 -6.80 -16.94 10.28
C LEU A 250 -6.43 -17.94 11.36
N ARG A 251 -6.44 -17.53 12.65
CA ARG A 251 -6.18 -18.43 13.79
C ARG A 251 -7.23 -19.54 13.90
N GLU A 252 -8.49 -19.21 13.65
CA GLU A 252 -9.58 -20.20 13.63
C GLU A 252 -9.36 -21.24 12.55
N LEU A 253 -8.95 -20.80 11.34
CA LEU A 253 -8.64 -21.70 10.23
C LEU A 253 -7.49 -22.64 10.56
N GLU A 254 -6.38 -22.12 11.08
CA GLU A 254 -5.23 -22.92 11.47
C GLU A 254 -5.63 -23.98 12.53
N ALA A 255 -6.42 -23.57 13.55
CA ALA A 255 -6.90 -24.48 14.57
C ALA A 255 -7.86 -25.56 14.02
N GLU A 256 -8.62 -25.24 12.96
CA GLU A 256 -9.51 -26.21 12.29
C GLU A 256 -8.68 -27.20 11.46
N ASP A 257 -7.71 -26.73 10.68
CA ASP A 257 -6.82 -27.56 9.88
C ASP A 257 -6.01 -28.53 10.77
N GLU A 258 -5.49 -28.05 11.89
CA GLU A 258 -4.81 -28.90 12.87
C GLU A 258 -5.73 -29.99 13.47
N ARG A 259 -7.02 -29.65 13.71
CA ARG A 259 -7.99 -30.64 14.19
C ARG A 259 -8.27 -31.71 13.13
N LEU A 260 -8.40 -31.32 11.87
CA LEU A 260 -8.61 -32.24 10.75
C LEU A 260 -7.41 -33.16 10.57
N ILE A 261 -6.19 -32.64 10.58
CA ILE A 261 -4.95 -33.43 10.49
C ILE A 261 -4.88 -34.44 11.64
N ARG A 262 -5.12 -34.01 12.90
CA ARG A 262 -5.13 -34.91 14.07
C ARG A 262 -6.22 -36.00 13.95
N SER A 263 -7.38 -35.65 13.36
CA SER A 263 -8.45 -36.60 13.14
C SER A 263 -8.09 -37.64 12.08
N ALA A 264 -7.50 -37.20 10.96
CA ALA A 264 -7.03 -38.08 9.90
C ALA A 264 -5.93 -39.05 10.42
N MET A 265 -4.95 -38.55 11.16
CA MET A 265 -3.91 -39.37 11.79
C MET A 265 -4.46 -40.45 12.73
N ARG A 266 -5.59 -40.17 13.43
CA ARG A 266 -6.25 -41.18 14.28
C ARG A 266 -6.97 -42.25 13.45
N LEU A 267 -7.50 -41.89 12.25
CA LEU A 267 -8.18 -42.85 11.40
C LEU A 267 -7.20 -43.77 10.66
N GLU A 268 -6.04 -43.25 10.30
CA GLU A 268 -5.02 -44.02 9.55
C GLU A 268 -4.25 -45.00 10.47
N GLY A 269 -4.38 -44.90 11.80
CA GLY A 269 -3.70 -45.74 12.77
C GLY A 269 -2.17 -45.52 12.71
N PHE A 270 -1.54 -45.34 13.87
CA PHE A 270 -0.10 -45.53 13.97
C PHE A 270 0.15 -47.04 13.95
N GLU A 271 0.23 -47.67 12.76
CA GLU A 271 0.85 -48.99 12.61
C GLU A 271 2.35 -48.84 12.37
#